data_2f18732ad60a27554836619d953af4c4
#
_entry.id   2f18732ad60a27554836619d953af4c4
#
_cell.length_a   1.000
_cell.length_b   1.000
_cell.length_c   1.000
_cell.angle_alpha   90.00
_cell.angle_beta   90.00
_cell.angle_gamma   90.00
#
_symmetry.space_group_name_H-M   'P 1'
#
loop_
_entity.id
_entity.type
_entity.pdbx_description
1 polymer ?
#
loop_
_entity_poly.entity_id
_entity_poly.type
_entity_poly.pdbx_seq_one_letter_code
_entity_poly.pdbx_strand_id
1 'polypeptide(L)'
;MTKFETAPDGGVAETVQDGGAAETVEGGGATGTADTDRGATDTADAGATSAADDSDGAAGSGDAAGADGGDEMDDPLVAEGEIAGDYLEELLDLLDFDGDIDLDVEGDRAVVSIDGGTDLTKLVGRKGEVLDALQELTRLAVHQKTGERSRLMLDIAQWRQRRREELTALGDKVARRVLETGEREELSPMTPFERKIVHDAVAAVSGVHSESEGVEPSRRVVVLVD
;
A
#
# COMPACT_ATOMS: atom_id res chain seq x y z
N MET A 1 -21.30 -62.18 7.53
CA MET A 1 -20.25 -63.07 7.05
C MET A 1 -19.49 -62.27 6.00
N THR A 2 -18.31 -61.80 6.15
CA THR A 2 -17.13 -62.30 6.83
C THR A 2 -16.31 -61.09 7.31
N LYS A 3 -15.85 -61.13 8.54
CA LYS A 3 -14.80 -60.35 9.16
C LYS A 3 -13.47 -60.53 8.42
N PHE A 4 -12.69 -59.43 8.29
CA PHE A 4 -11.24 -59.50 8.40
C PHE A 4 -10.72 -58.28 9.17
N GLU A 5 -10.27 -58.60 10.32
CA GLU A 5 -9.50 -57.88 11.30
C GLU A 5 -8.02 -58.18 11.04
N THR A 6 -7.18 -57.20 10.96
CA THR A 6 -5.76 -57.30 11.30
C THR A 6 -5.12 -55.92 11.47
N ALA A 7 -4.76 -55.55 12.66
CA ALA A 7 -3.63 -54.73 13.05
C ALA A 7 -2.58 -55.70 13.66
N PRO A 8 -1.41 -55.25 14.12
CA PRO A 8 -0.56 -54.09 13.98
C PRO A 8 0.91 -54.48 13.66
N ASP A 9 1.76 -53.51 13.51
CA ASP A 9 3.20 -53.59 13.94
C ASP A 9 3.92 -52.42 13.27
N GLY A 10 4.67 -51.55 13.93
CA GLY A 10 5.73 -51.68 14.83
C GLY A 10 6.78 -50.68 14.48
N GLY A 11 7.03 -49.75 15.38
CA GLY A 11 8.25 -49.17 15.84
C GLY A 11 9.29 -48.72 14.79
N VAL A 12 9.83 -47.55 14.92
CA VAL A 12 11.10 -47.27 15.56
C VAL A 12 11.33 -45.76 15.61
N ALA A 13 11.60 -45.33 16.80
CA ALA A 13 12.20 -44.02 17.08
C ALA A 13 13.68 -44.05 16.65
N GLU A 14 14.12 -43.00 16.00
CA GLU A 14 15.56 -42.74 15.91
C GLU A 14 15.82 -41.30 16.30
N THR A 15 16.23 -41.15 17.54
CA THR A 15 16.90 -40.01 18.13
C THR A 15 18.32 -39.94 17.57
N VAL A 16 18.67 -38.86 16.91
CA VAL A 16 20.06 -38.46 16.75
C VAL A 16 20.27 -37.13 17.42
N GLN A 17 20.94 -37.21 18.53
CA GLN A 17 21.55 -36.14 19.30
C GLN A 17 23.01 -36.08 18.87
N ASP A 18 23.53 -34.92 18.72
CA ASP A 18 24.92 -34.47 18.92
C ASP A 18 25.26 -33.33 17.91
N GLY A 19 25.75 -32.20 18.27
CA GLY A 19 26.74 -31.80 19.22
C GLY A 19 27.46 -30.62 18.67
N GLY A 20 27.50 -29.56 19.46
CA GLY A 20 28.65 -28.73 19.66
C GLY A 20 29.20 -27.84 18.51
N ALA A 21 29.22 -26.55 18.69
CA ALA A 21 30.43 -25.81 19.04
C ALA A 21 30.14 -24.31 18.95
N ALA A 22 30.32 -23.67 20.06
CA ALA A 22 30.48 -22.22 20.19
C ALA A 22 31.82 -21.83 19.58
N GLU A 23 31.83 -20.75 18.80
CA GLU A 23 33.07 -20.01 18.56
C GLU A 23 32.79 -18.51 18.74
N THR A 24 33.22 -18.02 19.88
CA THR A 24 33.41 -16.64 20.24
C THR A 24 34.67 -16.11 19.52
N VAL A 25 34.52 -15.01 18.81
CA VAL A 25 35.66 -14.17 18.44
C VAL A 25 35.41 -12.77 18.98
N GLU A 26 36.11 -12.46 20.07
CA GLU A 26 36.39 -11.12 20.55
C GLU A 26 37.48 -10.47 19.68
N GLY A 27 37.44 -9.16 19.59
CA GLY A 27 38.62 -8.37 19.29
C GLY A 27 38.32 -7.12 18.48
N GLY A 28 38.27 -6.00 19.11
CA GLY A 28 39.16 -4.88 19.26
C GLY A 28 38.72 -3.76 18.33
N GLY A 29 38.30 -2.55 18.75
CA GLY A 29 39.05 -1.58 19.49
C GLY A 29 39.70 -0.56 18.58
N ALA A 30 39.20 0.71 18.55
CA ALA A 30 39.94 1.97 18.44
C ALA A 30 38.98 3.11 18.05
N THR A 31 38.57 3.96 18.96
CA THR A 31 39.00 5.35 19.23
C THR A 31 39.33 6.21 18.00
N GLY A 32 38.59 7.26 17.80
CA GLY A 32 38.90 8.38 16.92
C GLY A 32 37.98 9.57 17.19
N THR A 33 38.38 10.39 18.12
CA THR A 33 37.91 11.73 18.48
C THR A 33 38.35 12.78 17.44
N ALA A 34 37.47 13.75 17.14
CA ALA A 34 37.72 15.18 16.84
C ALA A 34 36.42 15.77 16.32
N ASP A 35 35.65 16.56 16.99
CA ASP A 35 35.81 17.96 17.48
C ASP A 35 36.21 18.96 16.38
N THR A 36 35.30 19.86 16.11
CA THR A 36 35.38 21.29 15.77
C THR A 36 34.05 21.74 15.19
N ASP A 37 33.19 22.40 15.92
CA ASP A 37 33.09 23.81 16.33
C ASP A 37 32.88 24.82 15.21
N ARG A 38 31.85 25.67 15.43
CA ARG A 38 31.57 27.02 14.95
C ARG A 38 30.89 27.26 13.61
N GLY A 39 29.76 27.98 13.79
CA GLY A 39 29.32 28.99 12.89
C GLY A 39 27.86 29.40 13.01
N ALA A 40 27.53 30.11 14.08
CA ALA A 40 26.30 30.91 14.13
C ALA A 40 26.46 32.16 13.28
N THR A 41 25.47 32.49 12.44
CA THR A 41 25.15 33.88 12.11
C THR A 41 23.65 34.02 11.95
N ASP A 42 23.11 34.66 12.92
CA ASP A 42 21.93 35.49 13.03
C ASP A 42 21.91 36.56 11.94
N THR A 43 20.80 36.75 11.25
CA THR A 43 20.34 38.08 10.80
C THR A 43 18.84 38.03 10.59
N ALA A 44 18.15 38.65 11.53
CA ALA A 44 16.82 39.19 11.38
C ALA A 44 16.87 40.39 10.43
N ASP A 45 15.91 40.56 9.56
CA ASP A 45 15.38 41.89 9.28
C ASP A 45 13.91 41.84 8.87
N ALA A 46 13.20 42.76 9.48
CA ALA A 46 11.79 43.01 9.35
C ALA A 46 11.55 44.02 8.19
N GLY A 47 10.42 43.91 7.53
CA GLY A 47 10.01 44.92 6.56
C GLY A 47 8.54 44.79 6.18
N ALA A 48 7.77 45.60 6.82
CA ALA A 48 6.33 45.79 6.79
C ALA A 48 5.83 46.58 5.57
N THR A 49 4.49 46.51 5.42
CA THR A 49 3.55 47.46 4.79
C THR A 49 3.54 47.49 3.25
N SER A 50 2.40 47.52 2.54
CA SER A 50 1.19 48.32 2.70
C SER A 50 0.27 48.10 1.49
N ALA A 51 -1.03 48.12 1.77
CA ALA A 51 -2.14 48.77 1.06
C ALA A 51 -2.62 48.28 -0.32
N ALA A 52 -3.82 47.78 -0.26
CA ALA A 52 -5.03 48.02 -1.01
C ALA A 52 -4.96 48.86 -2.30
N ASP A 53 -5.56 48.37 -3.35
CA ASP A 53 -6.41 49.20 -4.22
C ASP A 53 -7.52 48.35 -4.86
N ASP A 54 -8.73 48.83 -4.66
CA ASP A 54 -9.96 48.39 -5.28
C ASP A 54 -9.96 48.79 -6.77
N SER A 55 -10.42 47.89 -7.63
CA SER A 55 -11.06 48.33 -8.87
C SER A 55 -12.05 47.28 -9.37
N ASP A 56 -13.26 47.62 -9.20
CA ASP A 56 -14.50 47.19 -9.82
C ASP A 56 -14.39 47.17 -11.36
N GLY A 57 -14.94 46.15 -12.01
CA GLY A 57 -14.95 46.06 -13.46
C GLY A 57 -15.80 44.95 -14.01
N ALA A 58 -17.02 45.22 -14.29
CA ALA A 58 -18.16 44.50 -14.79
C ALA A 58 -17.93 43.52 -15.96
N ALA A 59 -18.74 42.43 -15.92
CA ALA A 59 -19.50 41.78 -16.99
C ALA A 59 -18.88 41.54 -18.36
N GLY A 60 -18.71 40.25 -18.70
CA GLY A 60 -18.54 39.77 -20.06
C GLY A 60 -19.01 38.33 -20.13
N SER A 61 -20.29 38.09 -20.37
CA SER A 61 -20.84 36.86 -20.84
C SER A 61 -20.22 36.51 -22.20
N GLY A 62 -19.49 35.39 -22.25
CA GLY A 62 -18.96 34.79 -23.45
C GLY A 62 -19.18 33.31 -23.40
N ASP A 63 -20.34 32.89 -23.86
CA ASP A 63 -20.61 31.53 -24.32
C ASP A 63 -19.61 31.19 -25.41
N ALA A 64 -18.77 30.19 -25.13
CA ALA A 64 -17.98 29.51 -26.14
C ALA A 64 -17.88 28.05 -25.69
N ALA A 65 -18.87 27.29 -26.11
CA ALA A 65 -18.72 25.84 -26.28
C ALA A 65 -17.61 25.63 -27.31
N GLY A 66 -16.39 25.52 -26.84
CA GLY A 66 -15.25 24.98 -27.57
C GLY A 66 -15.15 23.51 -27.20
N ALA A 67 -15.72 22.66 -28.05
CA ALA A 67 -15.35 21.26 -28.11
C ALA A 67 -13.87 21.23 -28.55
N ASP A 68 -12.98 21.21 -27.58
CA ASP A 68 -11.58 20.86 -27.80
C ASP A 68 -11.48 19.36 -27.88
N GLY A 69 -11.70 18.83 -29.08
CA GLY A 69 -11.29 17.49 -29.50
C GLY A 69 -9.82 17.51 -29.91
N GLY A 70 -8.96 18.06 -29.06
CA GLY A 70 -7.52 18.10 -29.24
C GLY A 70 -6.89 16.92 -28.54
N ASP A 71 -6.47 15.98 -29.37
CA ASP A 71 -5.34 15.05 -29.20
C ASP A 71 -5.21 14.41 -27.81
N GLU A 72 -6.16 13.55 -27.46
CA GLU A 72 -6.06 12.68 -26.26
C GLU A 72 -4.84 11.74 -26.32
N MET A 73 -4.18 11.63 -27.48
CA MET A 73 -2.98 10.80 -27.67
C MET A 73 -1.66 11.52 -27.25
N ASP A 74 -1.69 12.83 -27.00
CA ASP A 74 -0.50 13.57 -26.55
C ASP A 74 -0.41 13.76 -25.02
N ASP A 75 -1.38 13.23 -24.25
CA ASP A 75 -1.30 13.25 -22.79
C ASP A 75 -0.27 12.19 -22.32
N PRO A 76 0.80 12.60 -21.65
CA PRO A 76 1.81 11.69 -21.14
C PRO A 76 1.25 10.62 -20.19
N LEU A 77 0.13 10.89 -19.50
CA LEU A 77 -0.52 9.93 -18.63
C LEU A 77 -1.26 8.84 -19.43
N VAL A 78 -1.86 9.20 -20.56
CA VAL A 78 -2.47 8.23 -21.48
C VAL A 78 -1.39 7.32 -22.05
N ALA A 79 -0.26 7.90 -22.52
CA ALA A 79 0.86 7.12 -23.02
C ALA A 79 1.47 6.19 -21.94
N GLU A 80 1.54 6.65 -20.68
CA GLU A 80 1.94 5.78 -19.56
C GLU A 80 0.97 4.61 -19.37
N GLY A 81 -0.34 4.88 -19.45
CA GLY A 81 -1.40 3.88 -19.35
C GLY A 81 -1.30 2.83 -20.48
N GLU A 82 -1.12 3.26 -21.72
CA GLU A 82 -0.96 2.36 -22.87
C GLU A 82 0.27 1.46 -22.73
N ILE A 83 1.43 2.02 -22.34
CA ILE A 83 2.65 1.23 -22.12
C ILE A 83 2.44 0.19 -21.00
N ALA A 84 1.71 0.58 -19.96
CA ALA A 84 1.40 -0.31 -18.85
C ALA A 84 0.41 -1.40 -19.27
N GLY A 85 -0.61 -1.04 -20.05
CA GLY A 85 -1.59 -1.96 -20.61
C GLY A 85 -0.92 -3.03 -21.47
N ASP A 86 -0.09 -2.62 -22.44
CA ASP A 86 0.68 -3.55 -23.29
C ASP A 86 1.50 -4.54 -22.47
N TYR A 87 2.19 -4.05 -21.41
CA TYR A 87 3.01 -4.90 -20.55
C TYR A 87 2.15 -5.91 -19.77
N LEU A 88 0.99 -5.48 -19.28
CA LEU A 88 0.08 -6.33 -18.51
C LEU A 88 -0.67 -7.33 -19.40
N GLU A 89 -1.04 -6.93 -20.62
CA GLU A 89 -1.63 -7.83 -21.62
C GLU A 89 -0.66 -8.97 -21.96
N GLU A 90 0.61 -8.64 -22.27
CA GLU A 90 1.64 -9.66 -22.51
C GLU A 90 1.83 -10.59 -21.29
N LEU A 91 1.74 -10.06 -20.08
CA LEU A 91 1.83 -10.87 -18.86
C LEU A 91 0.64 -11.81 -18.70
N LEU A 92 -0.59 -11.32 -18.94
CA LEU A 92 -1.82 -12.15 -18.87
C LEU A 92 -1.77 -13.27 -19.88
N ASP A 93 -1.36 -12.97 -21.12
CA ASP A 93 -1.18 -13.96 -22.18
C ASP A 93 -0.17 -15.06 -21.81
N LEU A 94 0.98 -14.67 -21.22
CA LEU A 94 2.01 -15.63 -20.78
C LEU A 94 1.52 -16.54 -19.64
N LEU A 95 0.60 -16.05 -18.82
CA LEU A 95 0.02 -16.80 -17.70
C LEU A 95 -1.24 -17.58 -18.08
N ASP A 96 -1.76 -17.40 -19.30
CA ASP A 96 -3.04 -17.96 -19.75
C ASP A 96 -4.20 -17.54 -18.83
N PHE A 97 -4.23 -16.24 -18.48
CA PHE A 97 -5.27 -15.63 -17.65
C PHE A 97 -6.17 -14.74 -18.48
N ASP A 98 -7.48 -14.91 -18.31
CA ASP A 98 -8.49 -14.04 -18.92
C ASP A 98 -8.71 -12.80 -18.07
N GLY A 99 -8.57 -11.62 -18.68
CA GLY A 99 -8.82 -10.34 -18.01
C GLY A 99 -8.99 -9.22 -19.01
N ASP A 100 -9.93 -8.32 -18.74
CA ASP A 100 -10.15 -7.10 -19.50
C ASP A 100 -9.37 -5.97 -18.84
N ILE A 101 -8.56 -5.24 -19.61
CA ILE A 101 -7.73 -4.13 -19.13
C ILE A 101 -8.42 -2.83 -19.49
N ASP A 102 -8.74 -2.03 -18.47
CA ASP A 102 -9.27 -0.69 -18.61
C ASP A 102 -8.22 0.35 -18.21
N LEU A 103 -8.09 1.40 -19.01
CA LEU A 103 -7.17 2.51 -18.80
C LEU A 103 -7.95 3.77 -18.47
N ASP A 104 -7.54 4.49 -17.42
CA ASP A 104 -8.14 5.74 -16.98
C ASP A 104 -7.07 6.71 -16.49
N VAL A 105 -7.40 7.98 -16.38
CA VAL A 105 -6.53 9.03 -15.82
C VAL A 105 -7.23 9.69 -14.64
N GLU A 106 -6.67 9.53 -13.46
CA GLU A 106 -7.15 10.15 -12.22
C GLU A 106 -6.18 11.24 -11.74
N GLY A 107 -6.54 12.50 -11.98
CA GLY A 107 -5.73 13.64 -11.55
C GLY A 107 -4.36 13.66 -12.23
N ASP A 108 -3.29 13.30 -11.50
CA ASP A 108 -1.91 13.35 -11.97
C ASP A 108 -1.28 11.97 -12.17
N ARG A 109 -2.09 10.93 -12.42
CA ARG A 109 -1.62 9.54 -12.58
C ARG A 109 -2.49 8.75 -13.53
N ALA A 110 -1.87 7.85 -14.25
CA ALA A 110 -2.55 6.79 -14.97
C ALA A 110 -3.07 5.73 -14.00
N VAL A 111 -4.27 5.21 -14.28
CA VAL A 111 -4.90 4.10 -13.55
C VAL A 111 -5.14 2.97 -14.52
N VAL A 112 -4.67 1.79 -14.17
CA VAL A 112 -4.91 0.57 -14.95
C VAL A 112 -5.69 -0.38 -14.07
N SER A 113 -6.83 -0.83 -14.57
CA SER A 113 -7.69 -1.79 -13.89
C SER A 113 -7.79 -3.07 -14.70
N ILE A 114 -7.69 -4.21 -14.04
CA ILE A 114 -7.86 -5.53 -14.66
C ILE A 114 -9.05 -6.20 -14.01
N ASP A 115 -10.11 -6.40 -14.79
CA ASP A 115 -11.30 -7.11 -14.35
C ASP A 115 -11.48 -8.39 -15.20
N GLY A 116 -12.10 -9.43 -14.65
CA GLY A 116 -12.33 -10.66 -15.40
C GLY A 116 -12.36 -11.94 -14.58
N GLY A 117 -11.66 -12.96 -15.06
CA GLY A 117 -11.70 -14.32 -14.55
C GLY A 117 -11.29 -14.50 -13.08
N THR A 118 -11.66 -15.66 -12.52
CA THR A 118 -11.34 -16.01 -11.12
C THR A 118 -9.84 -16.15 -10.85
N ASP A 119 -9.06 -16.43 -11.90
CA ASP A 119 -7.62 -16.61 -11.82
C ASP A 119 -6.87 -15.31 -11.50
N LEU A 120 -7.45 -14.14 -11.79
CA LEU A 120 -6.91 -12.84 -11.44
C LEU A 120 -6.64 -12.69 -9.92
N THR A 121 -7.35 -13.42 -9.08
CA THR A 121 -7.08 -13.43 -7.64
C THR A 121 -5.68 -13.92 -7.28
N LYS A 122 -5.05 -14.72 -8.16
CA LYS A 122 -3.65 -15.15 -8.02
C LYS A 122 -2.68 -13.98 -8.19
N LEU A 123 -3.02 -13.01 -9.04
CA LEU A 123 -2.25 -11.78 -9.27
C LEU A 123 -2.41 -10.76 -8.13
N VAL A 124 -3.46 -10.88 -7.35
CA VAL A 124 -3.60 -10.11 -6.10
C VAL A 124 -2.72 -10.69 -5.01
N GLY A 125 -2.73 -12.00 -4.88
CA GLY A 125 -1.98 -12.70 -3.84
C GLY A 125 -2.51 -12.49 -2.44
N ARG A 126 -1.72 -12.92 -1.45
CA ARG A 126 -2.10 -12.79 -0.05
C ARG A 126 -2.01 -11.34 0.40
N LYS A 127 -3.13 -10.76 0.83
CA LYS A 127 -3.22 -9.35 1.29
C LYS A 127 -2.75 -8.30 0.24
N GLY A 128 -2.78 -8.64 -1.04
CA GLY A 128 -2.35 -7.72 -2.10
C GLY A 128 -0.83 -7.67 -2.36
N GLU A 129 -0.05 -8.59 -1.77
CA GLU A 129 1.42 -8.59 -1.92
C GLU A 129 1.87 -8.77 -3.38
N VAL A 130 1.17 -9.61 -4.15
CA VAL A 130 1.49 -9.81 -5.56
C VAL A 130 1.06 -8.60 -6.39
N LEU A 131 -0.09 -8.04 -6.10
CA LEU A 131 -0.58 -6.81 -6.76
C LEU A 131 0.40 -5.64 -6.56
N ASP A 132 0.90 -5.44 -5.34
CA ASP A 132 1.85 -4.38 -5.06
C ASP A 132 3.18 -4.60 -5.78
N ALA A 133 3.68 -5.84 -5.82
CA ALA A 133 4.88 -6.19 -6.58
C ALA A 133 4.68 -6.00 -8.09
N LEU A 134 3.54 -6.42 -8.62
CA LEU A 134 3.20 -6.27 -10.03
C LEU A 134 3.08 -4.78 -10.41
N GLN A 135 2.48 -3.95 -9.57
CA GLN A 135 2.44 -2.50 -9.77
C GLN A 135 3.85 -1.90 -9.90
N GLU A 136 4.78 -2.31 -9.05
CA GLU A 136 6.16 -1.81 -9.14
C GLU A 136 6.87 -2.30 -10.42
N LEU A 137 6.63 -3.54 -10.85
CA LEU A 137 7.15 -4.05 -12.13
C LEU A 137 6.57 -3.28 -13.31
N THR A 138 5.27 -3.00 -13.31
CA THR A 138 4.60 -2.20 -14.35
C THR A 138 5.18 -0.78 -14.40
N ARG A 139 5.36 -0.13 -13.26
CA ARG A 139 6.03 1.18 -13.18
C ARG A 139 7.46 1.16 -13.73
N LEU A 140 8.21 0.08 -13.49
CA LEU A 140 9.54 -0.09 -14.06
C LEU A 140 9.50 -0.27 -15.58
N ALA A 141 8.54 -1.01 -16.11
CA ALA A 141 8.34 -1.18 -17.55
C ALA A 141 8.03 0.17 -18.22
N VAL A 142 7.14 0.97 -17.64
CA VAL A 142 6.86 2.34 -18.09
C VAL A 142 8.12 3.20 -18.03
N HIS A 143 8.83 3.19 -16.90
CA HIS A 143 10.06 3.97 -16.74
C HIS A 143 11.14 3.60 -17.78
N GLN A 144 11.27 2.34 -18.13
CA GLN A 144 12.23 1.91 -19.17
C GLN A 144 11.91 2.50 -20.55
N LYS A 145 10.62 2.70 -20.86
CA LYS A 145 10.20 3.25 -22.16
C LYS A 145 10.17 4.78 -22.17
N THR A 146 9.76 5.42 -21.07
CA THR A 146 9.57 6.88 -20.99
C THR A 146 10.80 7.62 -20.46
N GLY A 147 11.64 6.95 -19.65
CA GLY A 147 12.74 7.57 -18.92
C GLY A 147 12.30 8.33 -17.66
N GLU A 148 11.00 8.42 -17.39
CA GLU A 148 10.44 9.17 -16.27
C GLU A 148 9.83 8.25 -15.21
N ARG A 149 9.75 8.75 -13.95
CA ARG A 149 9.12 8.00 -12.86
C ARG A 149 7.62 8.08 -12.98
N SER A 150 6.98 6.94 -13.20
CA SER A 150 5.53 6.82 -13.22
C SER A 150 4.91 6.74 -11.83
N ARG A 151 3.75 7.38 -11.65
CA ARG A 151 2.88 7.27 -10.47
C ARG A 151 1.69 6.35 -10.72
N LEU A 152 1.74 5.58 -11.78
CA LEU A 152 0.68 4.66 -12.18
C LEU A 152 0.14 3.87 -10.99
N MET A 153 -1.19 3.72 -10.96
CA MET A 153 -1.91 2.86 -10.03
C MET A 153 -2.44 1.65 -10.78
N LEU A 154 -2.18 0.46 -10.23
CA LEU A 154 -2.75 -0.78 -10.72
C LEU A 154 -3.78 -1.30 -9.71
N ASP A 155 -4.98 -1.67 -10.20
CA ASP A 155 -5.95 -2.44 -9.43
C ASP A 155 -6.34 -3.71 -10.19
N ILE A 156 -6.64 -4.77 -9.45
CA ILE A 156 -7.06 -6.05 -10.02
C ILE A 156 -8.32 -6.51 -9.32
N ALA A 157 -9.37 -6.72 -10.11
CA ALA A 157 -10.69 -7.16 -9.65
C ALA A 157 -11.22 -6.28 -8.50
N GLN A 158 -10.99 -4.98 -8.55
CA GLN A 158 -11.42 -4.00 -7.54
C GLN A 158 -10.98 -4.36 -6.11
N TRP A 159 -9.81 -4.98 -5.99
CA TRP A 159 -9.31 -5.49 -4.71
C TRP A 159 -9.09 -4.38 -3.69
N ARG A 160 -8.56 -3.22 -4.13
CA ARG A 160 -8.24 -2.10 -3.23
C ARG A 160 -9.48 -1.52 -2.58
N GLN A 161 -10.58 -1.39 -3.32
CA GLN A 161 -11.86 -0.94 -2.78
C GLN A 161 -12.44 -1.96 -1.79
N ARG A 162 -12.54 -3.22 -2.19
CA ARG A 162 -13.03 -4.30 -1.31
C ARG A 162 -12.20 -4.39 -0.04
N ARG A 163 -10.87 -4.27 -0.15
CA ARG A 163 -9.98 -4.31 1.00
C ARG A 163 -10.22 -3.15 1.97
N ARG A 164 -10.46 -1.94 1.44
CA ARG A 164 -10.82 -0.78 2.25
C ARG A 164 -12.14 -1.01 3.01
N GLU A 165 -13.15 -1.54 2.35
CA GLU A 165 -14.44 -1.85 2.96
C GLU A 165 -14.31 -2.92 4.07
N GLU A 166 -13.56 -3.99 3.82
CA GLU A 166 -13.25 -5.03 4.80
C GLU A 166 -12.57 -4.47 6.06
N LEU A 167 -11.55 -3.62 5.86
CA LEU A 167 -10.80 -3.04 6.97
C LEU A 167 -11.62 -2.02 7.75
N THR A 168 -12.48 -1.25 7.08
CA THR A 168 -13.42 -0.34 7.72
C THR A 168 -14.41 -1.13 8.58
N ALA A 169 -15.02 -2.18 8.04
CA ALA A 169 -15.93 -3.05 8.78
C ALA A 169 -15.23 -3.78 9.94
N LEU A 170 -13.98 -4.18 9.76
CA LEU A 170 -13.16 -4.78 10.83
C LEU A 170 -12.93 -3.77 11.97
N GLY A 171 -12.53 -2.54 11.64
CA GLY A 171 -12.29 -1.48 12.63
C GLY A 171 -13.53 -1.16 13.45
N ASP A 172 -14.68 -0.96 12.80
CA ASP A 172 -15.99 -0.72 13.48
C ASP A 172 -16.37 -1.90 14.38
N LYS A 173 -16.26 -3.13 13.88
CA LYS A 173 -16.58 -4.34 14.65
C LYS A 173 -15.72 -4.49 15.89
N VAL A 174 -14.41 -4.26 15.77
CA VAL A 174 -13.48 -4.37 16.90
C VAL A 174 -13.72 -3.24 17.91
N ALA A 175 -13.89 -2.00 17.42
CA ALA A 175 -14.21 -0.86 18.28
C ALA A 175 -15.43 -1.09 19.15
N ARG A 176 -16.53 -1.59 18.58
CA ARG A 176 -17.76 -1.93 19.33
C ARG A 176 -17.52 -3.05 20.33
N ARG A 177 -16.76 -4.08 19.95
CA ARG A 177 -16.43 -5.18 20.87
C ARG A 177 -15.61 -4.70 22.07
N VAL A 178 -14.59 -3.90 21.84
CA VAL A 178 -13.75 -3.32 22.89
C VAL A 178 -14.58 -2.42 23.82
N LEU A 179 -15.51 -1.64 23.24
CA LEU A 179 -16.43 -0.82 24.04
C LEU A 179 -17.37 -1.66 24.95
N GLU A 180 -17.83 -2.82 24.46
CA GLU A 180 -18.70 -3.73 25.20
C GLU A 180 -17.96 -4.52 26.28
N THR A 181 -16.75 -5.00 25.99
CA THR A 181 -15.99 -5.87 26.88
C THR A 181 -15.08 -5.12 27.84
N GLY A 182 -14.64 -3.92 27.47
CA GLY A 182 -13.62 -3.17 28.20
C GLY A 182 -12.20 -3.73 28.04
N GLU A 183 -12.01 -4.75 27.22
CA GLU A 183 -10.72 -5.41 27.02
C GLU A 183 -10.04 -4.88 25.75
N ARG A 184 -8.72 -4.63 25.83
CA ARG A 184 -7.93 -4.25 24.66
C ARG A 184 -7.89 -5.39 23.63
N GLU A 185 -7.96 -5.05 22.36
CA GLU A 185 -7.86 -6.03 21.27
C GLU A 185 -6.74 -5.66 20.30
N GLU A 186 -5.89 -6.65 19.99
CA GLU A 186 -4.78 -6.50 19.04
C GLU A 186 -5.18 -7.11 17.70
N LEU A 187 -4.99 -6.34 16.63
CA LEU A 187 -5.25 -6.81 15.27
C LEU A 187 -4.01 -7.49 14.66
N SER A 188 -4.21 -8.20 13.58
CA SER A 188 -3.10 -8.77 12.81
C SER A 188 -2.17 -7.68 12.26
N PRO A 189 -0.88 -7.95 12.07
CA PRO A 189 0.02 -7.05 11.37
C PRO A 189 -0.51 -6.65 9.99
N MET A 190 -0.40 -5.38 9.66
CA MET A 190 -0.89 -4.80 8.42
C MET A 190 -0.05 -3.60 7.97
N THR A 191 -0.13 -3.27 6.68
CA THR A 191 0.63 -2.17 6.07
C THR A 191 0.27 -0.81 6.68
N PRO A 192 1.12 0.23 6.55
CA PRO A 192 0.81 1.58 7.05
C PRO A 192 -0.51 2.14 6.50
N PHE A 193 -0.81 1.87 5.23
CA PHE A 193 -2.05 2.29 4.60
C PHE A 193 -3.27 1.60 5.21
N GLU A 194 -3.21 0.28 5.40
CA GLU A 194 -4.27 -0.50 6.04
C GLU A 194 -4.51 -0.06 7.48
N ARG A 195 -3.43 0.23 8.24
CA ARG A 195 -3.54 0.74 9.62
C ARG A 195 -4.29 2.07 9.67
N LYS A 196 -4.03 2.97 8.71
CA LYS A 196 -4.77 4.23 8.62
C LYS A 196 -6.27 4.03 8.47
N ILE A 197 -6.69 3.11 7.58
CA ILE A 197 -8.11 2.82 7.37
C ILE A 197 -8.76 2.32 8.67
N VAL A 198 -8.09 1.42 9.38
CA VAL A 198 -8.59 0.89 10.66
C VAL A 198 -8.64 1.99 11.72
N HIS A 199 -7.62 2.85 11.83
CA HIS A 199 -7.62 3.98 12.75
C HIS A 199 -8.78 4.94 12.49
N ASP A 200 -9.04 5.27 11.22
CA ASP A 200 -10.13 6.14 10.81
C ASP A 200 -11.51 5.52 11.17
N ALA A 201 -11.65 4.21 10.99
CA ALA A 201 -12.86 3.49 11.36
C ALA A 201 -13.08 3.44 12.88
N VAL A 202 -12.04 3.18 13.67
CA VAL A 202 -12.11 3.18 15.15
C VAL A 202 -12.41 4.58 15.68
N ALA A 203 -11.80 5.62 15.12
CA ALA A 203 -12.03 7.02 15.53
C ALA A 203 -13.47 7.49 15.32
N ALA A 204 -14.25 6.83 14.46
CA ALA A 204 -15.67 7.11 14.27
C ALA A 204 -16.54 6.58 15.43
N VAL A 205 -16.01 5.73 16.31
CA VAL A 205 -16.74 5.15 17.46
C VAL A 205 -16.29 5.85 18.73
N SER A 206 -17.21 6.52 19.44
CA SER A 206 -16.91 7.23 20.68
C SER A 206 -16.66 6.26 21.82
N GLY A 207 -15.69 6.58 22.71
CA GLY A 207 -15.34 5.80 23.91
C GLY A 207 -14.26 4.76 23.69
N VAL A 208 -13.64 4.76 22.52
CA VAL A 208 -12.49 3.91 22.17
C VAL A 208 -11.49 4.72 21.35
N HIS A 209 -10.21 4.33 21.47
CA HIS A 209 -9.13 4.85 20.64
C HIS A 209 -8.25 3.72 20.11
N SER A 210 -7.37 4.03 19.20
CA SER A 210 -6.48 3.03 18.61
C SER A 210 -5.05 3.53 18.52
N GLU A 211 -4.11 2.63 18.78
CA GLU A 211 -2.67 2.88 18.70
C GLU A 211 -2.01 1.88 17.74
N SER A 212 -0.87 2.28 17.15
CA SER A 212 -0.07 1.39 16.33
C SER A 212 1.15 0.90 17.12
N GLU A 213 1.18 -0.38 17.46
CA GLU A 213 2.25 -1.02 18.20
C GLU A 213 3.16 -1.89 17.33
N GLY A 214 4.43 -2.05 17.74
CA GLY A 214 5.41 -2.90 17.09
C GLY A 214 6.24 -2.19 16.01
N VAL A 215 7.09 -2.97 15.35
CA VAL A 215 8.01 -2.53 14.29
C VAL A 215 7.66 -3.27 13.00
N GLU A 216 7.79 -2.60 11.85
CA GLU A 216 7.58 -3.23 10.55
C GLU A 216 8.50 -4.47 10.38
N PRO A 217 8.02 -5.55 9.79
CA PRO A 217 6.71 -5.74 9.15
C PRO A 217 5.61 -6.24 10.11
N SER A 218 5.89 -6.37 11.40
CA SER A 218 4.97 -6.92 12.41
C SER A 218 4.10 -5.87 13.12
N ARG A 219 4.14 -4.63 12.65
CA ARG A 219 3.38 -3.53 13.27
C ARG A 219 1.89 -3.70 13.04
N ARG A 220 1.12 -3.47 14.11
CA ARG A 220 -0.32 -3.74 14.18
C ARG A 220 -1.08 -2.60 14.84
N VAL A 221 -2.39 -2.58 14.65
CA VAL A 221 -3.30 -1.70 15.38
C VAL A 221 -3.78 -2.41 16.64
N VAL A 222 -3.83 -1.68 17.74
CA VAL A 222 -4.41 -2.09 19.02
C VAL A 222 -5.53 -1.11 19.34
N VAL A 223 -6.69 -1.63 19.73
CA VAL A 223 -7.88 -0.84 20.09
C VAL A 223 -8.08 -0.93 21.60
N LEU A 224 -8.30 0.23 22.25
CA LEU A 224 -8.45 0.37 23.69
C LEU A 224 -9.69 1.22 24.02
N VAL A 225 -10.21 1.05 25.23
CA VAL A 225 -11.24 1.94 25.79
C VAL A 225 -10.57 3.24 26.26
N ASP A 226 -11.25 4.38 26.12
CA ASP A 226 -10.80 5.69 26.58
C ASP A 226 -10.67 5.79 28.11
#